data_d52a82bbbd5eb909f9c7c06bed213ca9
#
_entry.id   d52a82bbbd5eb909f9c7c06bed213ca9
#
_cell.length_a   1.000
_cell.length_b   1.000
_cell.length_c   1.000
_cell.angle_alpha   90.00
_cell.angle_beta   90.00
_cell.angle_gamma   90.00
#
_symmetry.space_group_name_H-M   'P 1'
#
loop_
_entity.id
_entity.type
_entity.pdbx_description
1 polymer ?
#
loop_
_entity_poly.entity_id
_entity_poly.type
_entity_poly.pdbx_seq_one_letter_code
_entity_poly.pdbx_strand_id
1 'polypeptide(L)'
;MMKRIFICACLGVFLLAGCAETQYRESKIRVQHRNWDDKVVEKVARRQVEPDMTGDMVRAAIGLPDKTSRQGDTEEWGYAVMVGDFQPVEKFVYFVYFKNGRVVRTEGDIKKLATLSWYK
;
A
#
# COMPACT_ATOMS: atom_id res chain seq x y z
N MET A 1 -17.20 15.07 35.94
CA MET A 1 -15.91 14.37 35.93
C MET A 1 -16.00 12.99 35.27
N MET A 2 -16.97 12.17 35.59
CA MET A 2 -17.09 10.82 35.00
C MET A 2 -17.34 10.81 33.48
N LYS A 3 -18.07 11.77 32.93
CA LYS A 3 -18.35 11.85 31.49
C LYS A 3 -17.12 12.13 30.64
N ARG A 4 -16.14 12.87 31.15
CA ARG A 4 -14.90 13.17 30.41
C ARG A 4 -13.97 11.96 30.34
N ILE A 5 -13.94 11.15 31.37
CA ILE A 5 -13.13 9.91 31.41
C ILE A 5 -13.71 8.89 30.42
N PHE A 6 -15.02 8.81 30.30
CA PHE A 6 -15.69 7.91 29.35
C PHE A 6 -15.43 8.27 27.88
N ILE A 7 -15.40 9.56 27.54
CA ILE A 7 -15.11 10.03 26.19
C ILE A 7 -13.66 9.75 25.80
N CYS A 8 -12.72 9.92 26.75
CA CYS A 8 -11.30 9.59 26.51
C CYS A 8 -11.09 8.10 26.31
N ALA A 9 -11.81 7.25 27.01
CA ALA A 9 -11.73 5.80 26.85
C ALA A 9 -12.23 5.34 25.49
N CYS A 10 -13.31 5.94 24.96
CA CYS A 10 -13.81 5.63 23.63
C CYS A 10 -12.86 6.07 22.52
N LEU A 11 -12.24 7.24 22.66
CA LEU A 11 -11.21 7.72 21.73
C LEU A 11 -9.97 6.83 21.73
N GLY A 12 -9.56 6.36 22.93
CA GLY A 12 -8.44 5.44 23.06
C GLY A 12 -8.67 4.11 22.37
N VAL A 13 -9.88 3.57 22.42
CA VAL A 13 -10.23 2.32 21.75
C VAL A 13 -10.19 2.47 20.22
N PHE A 14 -10.61 3.59 19.69
CA PHE A 14 -10.56 3.85 18.25
C PHE A 14 -9.13 3.94 17.73
N LEU A 15 -8.24 4.61 18.45
CA LEU A 15 -6.82 4.70 18.10
C LEU A 15 -6.11 3.35 18.18
N LEU A 16 -6.45 2.54 19.18
CA LEU A 16 -5.89 1.20 19.34
C LEU A 16 -6.30 0.24 18.23
N ALA A 17 -7.52 0.35 17.71
CA ALA A 17 -7.99 -0.50 16.61
C ALA A 17 -7.19 -0.25 15.32
N GLY A 18 -6.90 1.02 14.96
CA GLY A 18 -6.07 1.37 13.80
C GLY A 18 -4.63 0.90 13.95
N CYS A 19 -4.04 1.07 15.13
CA CYS A 19 -2.68 0.60 15.41
C CYS A 19 -2.60 -0.93 15.39
N ALA A 20 -3.61 -1.64 15.89
CA ALA A 20 -3.64 -3.11 15.91
C ALA A 20 -3.64 -3.70 14.49
N GLU A 21 -4.37 -3.11 13.55
CA GLU A 21 -4.38 -3.55 12.16
C GLU A 21 -3.01 -3.40 11.50
N THR A 22 -2.38 -2.25 11.67
CA THR A 22 -1.03 -2.00 11.15
C THR A 22 -0.01 -2.95 11.77
N GLN A 23 -0.07 -3.16 13.09
CA GLN A 23 0.82 -4.09 13.78
C GLN A 23 0.66 -5.53 13.31
N TYR A 24 -0.56 -5.96 13.06
CA TYR A 24 -0.83 -7.28 12.52
C TYR A 24 -0.18 -7.46 11.15
N ARG A 25 -0.32 -6.47 10.27
CA ARG A 25 0.29 -6.51 8.95
C ARG A 25 1.81 -6.50 9.04
N GLU A 26 2.39 -5.67 9.90
CA GLU A 26 3.84 -5.67 10.14
C GLU A 26 4.34 -7.04 10.57
N SER A 27 3.67 -7.68 11.52
CA SER A 27 4.04 -9.00 12.02
C SER A 27 4.02 -10.05 10.90
N LYS A 28 2.99 -10.01 10.05
CA LYS A 28 2.86 -10.93 8.92
C LYS A 28 3.97 -10.71 7.89
N ILE A 29 4.30 -9.47 7.59
CA ILE A 29 5.35 -9.11 6.65
C ILE A 29 6.72 -9.55 7.19
N ARG A 30 7.00 -9.37 8.47
CA ARG A 30 8.25 -9.80 9.11
C ARG A 30 8.47 -11.29 9.02
N VAL A 31 7.41 -12.07 9.15
CA VAL A 31 7.48 -13.53 9.03
C VAL A 31 7.80 -13.93 7.60
N GLN A 32 7.20 -13.28 6.62
CA GLN A 32 7.40 -13.57 5.20
C GLN A 32 8.73 -13.05 4.65
N HIS A 33 9.21 -11.92 5.18
CA HIS A 33 10.42 -11.23 4.69
C HIS A 33 11.34 -10.85 5.85
N ARG A 34 12.01 -11.86 6.41
CA ARG A 34 12.85 -11.67 7.61
C ARG A 34 14.06 -10.78 7.39
N ASN A 35 14.51 -10.63 6.15
CA ASN A 35 15.67 -9.82 5.78
C ASN A 35 15.34 -8.34 5.52
N TRP A 36 14.08 -7.96 5.60
CA TRP A 36 13.70 -6.56 5.41
C TRP A 36 13.92 -5.77 6.69
N ASP A 37 14.44 -4.54 6.54
CA ASP A 37 14.63 -3.58 7.62
C ASP A 37 13.27 -3.19 8.23
N ASP A 38 13.27 -2.87 9.52
CA ASP A 38 12.06 -2.45 10.25
C ASP A 38 11.37 -1.26 9.59
N LYS A 39 12.13 -0.30 9.09
CA LYS A 39 11.57 0.86 8.39
C LYS A 39 10.84 0.47 7.11
N VAL A 40 11.38 -0.48 6.37
CA VAL A 40 10.76 -1.01 5.17
C VAL A 40 9.47 -1.75 5.51
N VAL A 41 9.51 -2.61 6.52
CA VAL A 41 8.33 -3.34 7.00
C VAL A 41 7.21 -2.37 7.39
N GLU A 42 7.55 -1.31 8.11
CA GLU A 42 6.58 -0.28 8.51
C GLU A 42 5.93 0.42 7.31
N LYS A 43 6.74 0.83 6.34
CA LYS A 43 6.25 1.50 5.12
C LYS A 43 5.36 0.57 4.29
N VAL A 44 5.78 -0.67 4.10
CA VAL A 44 5.00 -1.68 3.37
C VAL A 44 3.68 -1.95 4.07
N ALA A 45 3.69 -2.09 5.40
CA ALA A 45 2.46 -2.29 6.18
C ALA A 45 1.48 -1.13 6.05
N ARG A 46 1.99 0.09 5.88
CA ARG A 46 1.19 1.30 5.68
C ARG A 46 0.84 1.56 4.22
N ARG A 47 1.17 0.63 3.33
CA ARG A 47 0.91 0.72 1.89
C ARG A 47 1.57 1.92 1.24
N GLN A 48 2.79 2.23 1.67
CA GLN A 48 3.60 3.31 1.11
C GLN A 48 4.57 2.73 0.09
N VAL A 49 4.73 3.42 -1.03
CA VAL A 49 5.70 3.07 -2.07
C VAL A 49 6.68 4.24 -2.19
N GLU A 50 7.96 3.95 -2.05
CA GLU A 50 9.02 4.96 -2.05
C GLU A 50 10.17 4.56 -2.98
N PRO A 51 11.00 5.52 -3.43
CA PRO A 51 12.22 5.20 -4.16
C PRO A 51 13.11 4.19 -3.41
N ASP A 52 13.84 3.39 -4.16
CA ASP A 52 14.73 2.32 -3.72
C ASP A 52 14.03 1.04 -3.23
N MET A 53 12.71 1.00 -3.17
CA MET A 53 11.98 -0.23 -2.90
C MET A 53 12.13 -1.21 -4.06
N THR A 54 12.21 -2.49 -3.73
CA THR A 54 12.21 -3.57 -4.73
C THR A 54 10.79 -3.90 -5.19
N GLY A 55 10.67 -4.65 -6.29
CA GLY A 55 9.37 -5.13 -6.76
C GLY A 55 8.61 -5.95 -5.72
N ASP A 56 9.33 -6.79 -4.94
CA ASP A 56 8.70 -7.56 -3.86
C ASP A 56 8.11 -6.67 -2.77
N MET A 57 8.79 -5.59 -2.43
CA MET A 57 8.30 -4.62 -1.45
C MET A 57 7.04 -3.91 -1.97
N VAL A 58 7.03 -3.51 -3.24
CA VAL A 58 5.86 -2.88 -3.86
C VAL A 58 4.68 -3.85 -3.90
N ARG A 59 4.91 -5.11 -4.27
CA ARG A 59 3.84 -6.13 -4.26
C ARG A 59 3.29 -6.36 -2.87
N ALA A 60 4.13 -6.39 -1.86
CA ALA A 60 3.68 -6.54 -0.47
C ALA A 60 2.89 -5.33 0.01
N ALA A 61 3.22 -4.13 -0.47
CA ALA A 61 2.56 -2.89 -0.09
C ALA A 61 1.20 -2.72 -0.77
N ILE A 62 1.12 -2.88 -2.09
CA ILE A 62 -0.07 -2.54 -2.88
C ILE A 62 -0.53 -3.64 -3.83
N GLY A 63 0.09 -4.82 -3.77
CA GLY A 63 -0.34 -5.97 -4.55
C GLY A 63 0.28 -6.04 -5.94
N LEU A 64 -0.20 -6.99 -6.74
CA LEU A 64 0.26 -7.19 -8.10
C LEU A 64 -0.23 -6.07 -9.02
N PRO A 65 0.61 -5.60 -9.98
CA PRO A 65 0.16 -4.60 -10.94
C PRO A 65 -0.87 -5.18 -11.91
N ASP A 66 -1.73 -4.32 -12.41
CA ASP A 66 -2.71 -4.69 -13.43
C ASP A 66 -2.07 -4.74 -14.82
N LYS A 67 -1.01 -3.98 -15.03
CA LYS A 67 -0.26 -3.95 -16.28
C LYS A 67 1.21 -3.69 -16.01
N THR A 68 2.06 -4.39 -16.75
CA THR A 68 3.50 -4.13 -16.75
C THR A 68 3.97 -3.82 -18.17
N SER A 69 4.90 -2.91 -18.30
CA SER A 69 5.57 -2.63 -19.56
C SER A 69 7.03 -2.30 -19.35
N ARG A 70 7.85 -2.47 -20.38
CA ARG A 70 9.28 -2.23 -20.28
C ARG A 70 9.75 -1.43 -21.48
N GLN A 71 10.52 -0.37 -21.23
CA GLN A 71 11.18 0.42 -22.24
C GLN A 71 12.64 0.58 -21.86
N GLY A 72 13.53 -0.12 -22.59
CA GLY A 72 14.95 -0.10 -22.27
C GLY A 72 15.22 -0.72 -20.89
N ASP A 73 15.81 0.07 -19.99
CA ASP A 73 16.14 -0.33 -18.62
C ASP A 73 15.07 0.06 -17.59
N THR A 74 13.97 0.68 -18.04
CA THR A 74 12.87 1.12 -17.19
C THR A 74 11.68 0.18 -17.32
N GLU A 75 11.19 -0.30 -16.19
CA GLU A 75 9.97 -1.10 -16.10
C GLU A 75 8.86 -0.27 -15.44
N GLU A 76 7.68 -0.26 -16.06
CA GLU A 76 6.52 0.48 -15.56
C GLU A 76 5.46 -0.51 -15.08
N TRP A 77 4.99 -0.32 -13.85
CA TRP A 77 3.85 -1.05 -13.29
C TRP A 77 2.66 -0.12 -13.18
N GLY A 78 1.57 -0.48 -13.85
CA GLY A 78 0.32 0.28 -13.81
C GLY A 78 -0.69 -0.39 -12.90
N TYR A 79 -1.32 0.41 -12.06
CA TYR A 79 -2.36 -0.02 -11.15
C TYR A 79 -3.66 0.67 -11.51
N ALA A 80 -4.72 -0.13 -11.70
CA ALA A 80 -6.01 0.37 -12.15
C ALA A 80 -7.11 0.08 -11.14
N VAL A 81 -8.17 0.84 -11.24
CA VAL A 81 -9.43 0.60 -10.53
C VAL A 81 -10.55 0.51 -11.56
N MET A 82 -11.63 -0.19 -11.21
CA MET A 82 -12.82 -0.26 -12.04
C MET A 82 -13.75 0.89 -11.68
N VAL A 83 -14.18 1.66 -12.67
CA VAL A 83 -15.09 2.78 -12.49
C VAL A 83 -16.32 2.61 -13.35
N GLY A 84 -17.48 3.02 -12.84
CA GLY A 84 -18.76 2.92 -13.52
C GLY A 84 -19.69 1.87 -12.92
N ASP A 85 -21.01 2.13 -12.95
CA ASP A 85 -22.01 1.28 -12.32
C ASP A 85 -22.54 0.18 -13.22
N PHE A 86 -22.79 0.48 -14.51
CA PHE A 86 -23.40 -0.47 -15.46
C PHE A 86 -22.38 -1.18 -16.32
N GLN A 87 -21.37 -0.48 -16.78
CA GLN A 87 -20.29 -1.03 -17.57
C GLN A 87 -18.97 -0.56 -16.98
N PRO A 88 -18.44 -1.29 -16.00
CA PRO A 88 -17.18 -0.90 -15.36
C PRO A 88 -16.06 -0.81 -16.38
N VAL A 89 -15.32 0.29 -16.35
CA VAL A 89 -14.16 0.54 -17.20
C VAL A 89 -12.92 0.59 -16.34
N GLU A 90 -11.87 -0.07 -16.79
CA GLU A 90 -10.57 -0.04 -16.13
C GLU A 90 -9.94 1.34 -16.30
N LYS A 91 -9.56 1.95 -15.17
CA LYS A 91 -8.89 3.25 -15.17
C LYS A 91 -7.60 3.15 -14.38
N PHE A 92 -6.47 3.44 -15.02
CA PHE A 92 -5.18 3.48 -14.36
C PHE A 92 -5.06 4.76 -13.54
N VAL A 93 -4.75 4.59 -12.25
CA VAL A 93 -4.70 5.71 -11.30
C VAL A 93 -3.34 5.88 -10.64
N TYR A 94 -2.46 4.87 -10.76
CA TYR A 94 -1.17 4.90 -10.12
C TYR A 94 -0.14 4.12 -10.93
N PHE A 95 1.07 4.66 -11.03
CA PHE A 95 2.17 4.04 -11.78
C PHE A 95 3.44 4.01 -10.93
N VAL A 96 4.17 2.91 -11.00
CA VAL A 96 5.47 2.75 -10.35
C VAL A 96 6.51 2.46 -11.43
N TYR A 97 7.60 3.21 -11.41
CA TYR A 97 8.68 3.07 -12.38
C TYR A 97 9.92 2.49 -11.70
N PHE A 98 10.43 1.40 -12.28
CA PHE A 98 11.60 0.70 -11.78
C PHE A 98 12.77 0.86 -12.74
N LYS A 99 13.97 0.95 -12.17
CA LYS A 99 15.22 0.88 -12.90
C LYS A 99 16.17 0.00 -12.10
N ASN A 100 16.77 -1.01 -12.75
CA ASN A 100 17.61 -1.99 -12.07
C ASN A 100 16.94 -2.69 -10.88
N GLY A 101 15.63 -2.97 -11.01
CA GLY A 101 14.86 -3.65 -9.97
C GLY A 101 14.45 -2.81 -8.78
N ARG A 102 14.68 -1.49 -8.82
CA ARG A 102 14.32 -0.59 -7.73
C ARG A 102 13.47 0.56 -8.22
N VAL A 103 12.52 0.98 -7.38
CA VAL A 103 11.66 2.13 -7.69
C VAL A 103 12.49 3.39 -7.82
N VAL A 104 12.31 4.11 -8.93
CA VAL A 104 12.95 5.41 -9.17
C VAL A 104 11.97 6.57 -9.04
N ARG A 105 10.69 6.35 -9.36
CA ARG A 105 9.63 7.36 -9.20
C ARG A 105 8.27 6.71 -9.26
N THR A 106 7.26 7.46 -8.85
CA THR A 106 5.85 7.07 -8.93
C THR A 106 5.04 8.22 -9.51
N GLU A 107 3.89 7.91 -10.10
CA GLU A 107 2.94 8.88 -10.61
C GLU A 107 1.53 8.51 -10.20
N GLY A 108 0.69 9.50 -9.96
CA GLY A 108 -0.71 9.31 -9.59
C GLY A 108 -0.93 9.33 -8.09
N ASP A 109 -2.14 8.98 -7.67
CA ASP A 109 -2.56 9.01 -6.27
C ASP A 109 -2.78 7.59 -5.74
N ILE A 110 -1.88 7.15 -4.88
CA ILE A 110 -1.95 5.82 -4.27
C ILE A 110 -3.22 5.64 -3.42
N LYS A 111 -3.78 6.72 -2.90
CA LYS A 111 -5.00 6.67 -2.09
C LYS A 111 -6.21 6.21 -2.88
N LYS A 112 -6.20 6.42 -4.19
CA LYS A 112 -7.28 5.94 -5.06
C LYS A 112 -7.33 4.43 -5.16
N LEU A 113 -6.22 3.75 -4.94
CA LEU A 113 -6.17 2.30 -4.88
C LEU A 113 -6.82 1.75 -3.61
N ALA A 114 -6.74 2.50 -2.51
CA ALA A 114 -7.22 2.05 -1.21
C ALA A 114 -8.73 1.79 -1.17
N THR A 115 -9.50 2.47 -2.02
CA THR A 115 -10.95 2.40 -1.97
C THR A 115 -11.55 1.17 -2.64
N LEU A 116 -10.82 0.50 -3.53
CA LEU A 116 -11.41 -0.57 -4.35
C LEU A 116 -10.54 -1.83 -4.51
N SER A 117 -9.22 -1.72 -4.54
CA SER A 117 -8.37 -2.86 -4.92
C SER A 117 -7.92 -3.73 -3.75
N TRP A 118 -8.04 -3.27 -2.51
CA TRP A 118 -7.51 -4.00 -1.35
C TRP A 118 -8.51 -4.96 -0.73
N TYR A 119 -9.70 -5.02 -1.28
CA TYR A 119 -10.76 -5.94 -0.88
C TYR A 119 -10.88 -7.17 -1.81
N LYS A 120 -9.97 -7.31 -2.74
CA LYS A 120 -9.94 -8.49 -3.60
C LYS A 120 -9.19 -9.64 -2.96
#